data_b74243f2c7a54d30cfb48ffb04635a63
#
_entry.id   b74243f2c7a54d30cfb48ffb04635a63
#
_cell.length_a   1.000
_cell.length_b   1.000
_cell.length_c   1.000
_cell.angle_alpha   90.00
_cell.angle_beta   90.00
_cell.angle_gamma   90.00
#
_symmetry.space_group_name_H-M   'P 1'
#
loop_
_entity.id
_entity.type
_entity.pdbx_description
1 polymer ?
#
loop_
_entity_poly.entity_id
_entity_poly.type
_entity_poly.pdbx_seq_one_letter_code
_entity_poly.pdbx_strand_id
1 'polypeptide(L)'
;MAQASVDIAMEKTSQEILEMCKIIRTMVTDVEKFDWKNFWANMATGELFSTKFYNYESSTNPAGEKLNASKGLVAVPSTDKVKNQDDFAGRNAFNYIDCNFTMNDSGDKIPVAIKGGNGFSNTGKVDVGIMTPPTYWGKEEFDGYYIIHFSDTSHPEVGCTIPTPWTNESLGYGIVTKYYAGLIDGIAYSSSGNAIYNFVSAQSTIGELEKKGAGYVGSGSERTAYLLCMLWIKYATKNSQKYFRGCVDTGGHQYKVAETGENVNYVVIATAQANNFYVGETVSIGTPGTDNNIDRGQTNMNAIAKNVRITAIEAIADTANSKVYVEKTGMTITADTYISSMPLHSGTTDKVLGSDGYVSNDGKHAFKLGGIEEGVGAYFISMNELWNKTTASMVDYYVRPKGVAWSATASGWKKVATVDLIDSNDCWIGDIDIDLETGVDYLKTVGTGDSVGVGDMIYKGGTGTGCREALKRGLLWDGGIAGFCFSTLWSEVSWTNWFCAFCV
;
A
#
# COMPACT_ATOMS: atom_id res chain seq x y z
N MET A 1 -26.63 25.74 -23.98
CA MET A 1 -25.97 26.92 -23.35
C MET A 1 -25.63 26.71 -21.89
N ALA A 2 -26.48 26.08 -21.08
CA ALA A 2 -26.13 25.81 -19.65
C ALA A 2 -24.98 24.83 -19.46
N GLN A 3 -24.89 23.76 -20.28
CA GLN A 3 -23.82 22.76 -20.20
C GLN A 3 -22.45 23.39 -20.54
N ALA A 4 -22.39 24.20 -21.61
CA ALA A 4 -21.15 24.88 -22.00
C ALA A 4 -20.64 25.88 -20.96
N SER A 5 -21.52 26.51 -20.19
CA SER A 5 -21.12 27.44 -19.12
C SER A 5 -20.62 26.72 -17.86
N VAL A 6 -21.11 25.50 -17.59
CA VAL A 6 -20.60 24.64 -16.50
C VAL A 6 -19.22 24.08 -16.86
N ASP A 7 -19.05 23.62 -18.11
CA ASP A 7 -17.77 23.08 -18.59
C ASP A 7 -16.66 24.16 -18.59
N ILE A 8 -16.99 25.41 -19.00
CA ILE A 8 -16.06 26.55 -18.94
C ILE A 8 -15.74 26.95 -17.50
N ALA A 9 -16.68 26.86 -16.57
CA ALA A 9 -16.42 27.14 -15.15
C ALA A 9 -15.55 26.05 -14.51
N MET A 10 -15.78 24.77 -14.83
CA MET A 10 -14.97 23.64 -14.36
C MET A 10 -13.54 23.69 -14.94
N GLU A 11 -13.39 24.03 -16.22
CA GLU A 11 -12.10 24.18 -16.87
C GLU A 11 -11.32 25.39 -16.33
N LYS A 12 -11.99 26.50 -16.02
CA LYS A 12 -11.39 27.66 -15.34
C LYS A 12 -10.90 27.32 -13.95
N THR A 13 -11.71 26.61 -13.14
CA THR A 13 -11.33 26.22 -11.78
C THR A 13 -10.12 25.26 -11.80
N SER A 14 -10.09 24.31 -12.72
CA SER A 14 -8.92 23.43 -12.90
C SER A 14 -7.66 24.17 -13.38
N GLN A 15 -7.83 25.17 -14.24
CA GLN A 15 -6.72 26.02 -14.68
C GLN A 15 -6.24 26.97 -13.58
N GLU A 16 -7.15 27.51 -12.76
CA GLU A 16 -6.80 28.36 -11.61
C GLU A 16 -6.05 27.56 -10.54
N ILE A 17 -6.46 26.33 -10.26
CA ILE A 17 -5.74 25.40 -9.37
C ILE A 17 -4.36 25.08 -9.95
N LEU A 18 -4.26 24.77 -11.24
CA LEU A 18 -2.99 24.50 -11.91
C LEU A 18 -2.06 25.73 -11.90
N GLU A 19 -2.61 26.92 -12.10
CA GLU A 19 -1.86 28.17 -12.07
C GLU A 19 -1.42 28.53 -10.65
N MET A 20 -2.27 28.32 -9.66
CA MET A 20 -1.93 28.48 -8.25
C MET A 20 -0.83 27.48 -7.82
N CYS A 21 -0.90 26.24 -8.27
CA CYS A 21 0.18 25.26 -8.08
C CYS A 21 1.49 25.69 -8.76
N LYS A 22 1.43 26.32 -9.93
CA LYS A 22 2.63 26.87 -10.60
C LYS A 22 3.20 28.07 -9.85
N ILE A 23 2.35 28.97 -9.33
CA ILE A 23 2.74 30.12 -8.52
C ILE A 23 3.40 29.63 -7.23
N ILE A 24 2.82 28.64 -6.56
CA ILE A 24 3.41 28.04 -5.35
C ILE A 24 4.76 27.42 -5.68
N ARG A 25 4.88 26.67 -6.78
CA ARG A 25 6.14 26.05 -7.23
C ARG A 25 7.25 27.08 -7.48
N THR A 26 6.91 28.28 -7.92
CA THR A 26 7.88 29.35 -8.18
C THR A 26 8.16 30.23 -6.97
N MET A 27 7.22 30.36 -6.03
CA MET A 27 7.31 31.24 -4.87
C MET A 27 7.74 30.54 -3.58
N VAL A 28 7.53 29.23 -3.46
CA VAL A 28 7.91 28.49 -2.24
C VAL A 28 9.40 28.20 -2.27
N THR A 29 10.17 29.11 -1.73
CA THR A 29 11.61 28.92 -1.48
C THR A 29 11.88 28.18 -0.17
N ASP A 30 10.89 28.12 0.72
CA ASP A 30 10.96 27.46 2.02
C ASP A 30 9.64 26.72 2.26
N VAL A 31 9.59 25.45 1.84
CA VAL A 31 8.38 24.60 1.89
C VAL A 31 7.94 24.35 3.33
N GLU A 32 8.90 24.26 4.27
CA GLU A 32 8.62 23.97 5.67
C GLU A 32 7.88 25.12 6.37
N LYS A 33 8.12 26.37 5.95
CA LYS A 33 7.51 27.57 6.53
C LYS A 33 6.28 28.08 5.77
N PHE A 34 5.92 27.42 4.68
CA PHE A 34 4.74 27.81 3.92
C PHE A 34 3.46 27.54 4.74
N ASP A 35 2.51 28.46 4.68
CA ASP A 35 1.23 28.35 5.40
C ASP A 35 0.27 27.39 4.66
N TRP A 36 0.58 26.10 4.76
CA TRP A 36 -0.23 25.01 4.18
C TRP A 36 -1.64 24.98 4.71
N LYS A 37 -1.84 25.37 5.98
CA LYS A 37 -3.15 25.42 6.60
C LYS A 37 -4.07 26.42 5.91
N ASN A 38 -3.59 27.65 5.72
CA ASN A 38 -4.34 28.68 5.00
C ASN A 38 -4.52 28.32 3.52
N PHE A 39 -3.49 27.74 2.90
CA PHE A 39 -3.57 27.28 1.50
C PHE A 39 -4.72 26.28 1.28
N TRP A 40 -4.78 25.19 2.03
CA TRP A 40 -5.82 24.20 1.89
C TRP A 40 -7.20 24.71 2.33
N ALA A 41 -7.27 25.55 3.37
CA ALA A 41 -8.52 26.16 3.81
C ALA A 41 -9.16 27.04 2.71
N ASN A 42 -8.35 27.75 1.93
CA ASN A 42 -8.84 28.56 0.81
C ASN A 42 -9.30 27.73 -0.39
N MET A 43 -8.89 26.47 -0.48
CA MET A 43 -9.29 25.54 -1.53
C MET A 43 -10.48 24.65 -1.15
N ALA A 44 -10.88 24.64 0.11
CA ALA A 44 -11.96 23.79 0.60
C ALA A 44 -13.28 24.12 -0.11
N THR A 45 -13.97 23.07 -0.57
CA THR A 45 -15.21 23.17 -1.34
C THR A 45 -16.45 22.82 -0.52
N GLY A 46 -16.27 22.05 0.55
CA GLY A 46 -17.37 21.54 1.36
C GLY A 46 -18.23 20.51 0.64
N GLU A 47 -17.73 19.88 -0.42
CA GLU A 47 -18.45 18.80 -1.08
C GLU A 47 -18.47 17.55 -0.20
N LEU A 48 -19.66 17.01 0.03
CA LEU A 48 -19.86 15.77 0.78
C LEU A 48 -19.95 14.59 -0.17
N PHE A 49 -18.93 13.74 -0.16
CA PHE A 49 -18.88 12.49 -0.94
C PHE A 49 -19.35 11.34 -0.06
N SER A 50 -20.18 10.46 -0.62
CA SER A 50 -20.75 9.38 0.18
C SER A 50 -20.96 8.11 -0.64
N THR A 51 -20.83 6.96 0.05
CA THR A 51 -21.16 5.66 -0.53
C THR A 51 -21.93 4.82 0.49
N LYS A 52 -23.07 4.28 0.05
CA LYS A 52 -23.89 3.33 0.79
C LYS A 52 -23.45 1.92 0.49
N PHE A 53 -23.25 1.10 1.52
CA PHE A 53 -23.00 -0.33 1.41
C PHE A 53 -24.02 -1.11 2.22
N TYR A 54 -24.46 -2.25 1.69
CA TYR A 54 -25.27 -3.20 2.45
C TYR A 54 -24.36 -4.03 3.36
N ASN A 55 -24.83 -4.32 4.59
CA ASN A 55 -24.18 -5.30 5.45
C ASN A 55 -24.17 -6.66 4.75
N TYR A 56 -23.15 -7.48 4.99
CA TYR A 56 -22.97 -8.78 4.30
C TYR A 56 -24.19 -9.69 4.46
N GLU A 57 -24.81 -9.71 5.64
CA GLU A 57 -26.03 -10.48 5.92
C GLU A 57 -27.24 -10.02 5.09
N SER A 58 -27.28 -8.76 4.71
CA SER A 58 -28.36 -8.20 3.88
C SER A 58 -28.09 -8.35 2.40
N SER A 59 -26.81 -8.28 1.98
CA SER A 59 -26.39 -8.48 0.61
C SER A 59 -24.91 -8.84 0.51
N THR A 60 -24.62 -9.94 -0.13
CA THR A 60 -23.23 -10.39 -0.39
C THR A 60 -22.57 -9.63 -1.54
N ASN A 61 -23.32 -8.75 -2.25
CA ASN A 61 -22.77 -7.93 -3.34
C ASN A 61 -21.78 -6.90 -2.80
N PRO A 62 -20.52 -6.87 -3.28
CA PRO A 62 -19.53 -5.88 -2.84
C PRO A 62 -19.77 -4.46 -3.34
N ALA A 63 -20.66 -4.26 -4.32
CA ALA A 63 -20.91 -2.95 -4.91
C ALA A 63 -21.70 -2.04 -3.95
N GLY A 64 -21.21 -0.80 -3.82
CA GLY A 64 -21.92 0.27 -3.13
C GLY A 64 -22.69 1.19 -4.08
N GLU A 65 -23.53 2.03 -3.50
CA GLU A 65 -24.27 3.07 -4.20
C GLU A 65 -23.66 4.46 -3.88
N LYS A 66 -23.27 5.20 -4.91
CA LYS A 66 -22.73 6.57 -4.77
C LYS A 66 -23.86 7.55 -4.45
N LEU A 67 -23.67 8.33 -3.38
CA LEU A 67 -24.62 9.33 -2.90
C LEU A 67 -23.99 10.72 -2.86
N ASN A 68 -24.80 11.74 -2.61
CA ASN A 68 -24.38 13.14 -2.48
C ASN A 68 -23.46 13.58 -3.65
N ALA A 69 -22.35 14.23 -3.42
CA ALA A 69 -21.41 14.67 -4.45
C ALA A 69 -20.73 13.52 -5.23
N SER A 70 -20.78 12.29 -4.72
CA SER A 70 -20.28 11.10 -5.44
C SER A 70 -21.23 10.65 -6.55
N LYS A 71 -22.51 11.05 -6.52
CA LYS A 71 -23.53 10.54 -7.44
C LYS A 71 -23.21 10.89 -8.90
N GLY A 72 -23.16 9.86 -9.73
CA GLY A 72 -22.85 10.00 -11.17
C GLY A 72 -21.36 10.14 -11.50
N LEU A 73 -20.47 10.34 -10.52
CA LEU A 73 -19.04 10.41 -10.76
C LEU A 73 -18.46 9.04 -11.09
N VAL A 74 -17.55 9.00 -12.05
CA VAL A 74 -16.87 7.79 -12.53
C VAL A 74 -15.38 7.89 -12.24
N ALA A 75 -14.80 6.79 -11.76
CA ALA A 75 -13.36 6.60 -11.69
C ALA A 75 -13.02 5.26 -12.38
N VAL A 76 -12.08 5.30 -13.31
CA VAL A 76 -11.56 4.15 -14.04
C VAL A 76 -10.04 4.14 -13.88
N PRO A 77 -9.44 3.05 -13.40
CA PRO A 77 -7.99 2.98 -13.27
C PRO A 77 -7.28 3.26 -14.59
N SER A 78 -6.27 4.12 -14.56
CA SER A 78 -5.43 4.45 -15.71
C SER A 78 -4.34 3.39 -15.91
N THR A 79 -3.64 3.45 -17.05
CA THR A 79 -2.45 2.65 -17.30
C THR A 79 -1.23 3.56 -17.54
N ASP A 80 -0.09 2.99 -17.81
CA ASP A 80 1.10 3.71 -18.26
C ASP A 80 0.95 4.31 -19.67
N LYS A 81 -0.08 3.90 -20.42
CA LYS A 81 -0.34 4.32 -21.80
C LYS A 81 -1.60 5.16 -21.97
N VAL A 82 -2.60 4.93 -21.12
CA VAL A 82 -3.92 5.55 -21.25
C VAL A 82 -4.31 6.20 -19.91
N LYS A 83 -4.59 7.50 -19.94
CA LYS A 83 -5.23 8.21 -18.85
C LYS A 83 -6.74 8.07 -19.00
N ASN A 84 -7.34 7.27 -18.13
CA ASN A 84 -8.77 7.04 -18.11
C ASN A 84 -9.52 8.12 -17.30
N GLN A 85 -10.85 8.07 -17.36
CA GLN A 85 -11.74 9.01 -16.67
C GLN A 85 -11.58 8.89 -15.16
N ASP A 86 -11.40 10.04 -14.50
CA ASP A 86 -11.46 10.20 -13.05
C ASP A 86 -12.15 11.52 -12.72
N ASP A 87 -13.46 11.47 -12.47
CA ASP A 87 -14.27 12.66 -12.17
C ASP A 87 -14.01 13.21 -10.77
N PHE A 88 -13.27 12.48 -9.94
CA PHE A 88 -12.80 12.94 -8.62
C PHE A 88 -11.51 13.76 -8.73
N ALA A 89 -10.79 13.63 -9.83
CA ALA A 89 -9.58 14.41 -10.05
C ALA A 89 -9.89 15.92 -10.09
N GLY A 90 -9.13 16.71 -9.34
CA GLY A 90 -9.33 18.15 -9.22
C GLY A 90 -10.37 18.58 -8.17
N ARG A 91 -11.12 17.66 -7.55
CA ARG A 91 -11.94 17.95 -6.38
C ARG A 91 -11.07 17.98 -5.14
N ASN A 92 -11.22 19.04 -4.32
CA ASN A 92 -10.24 19.32 -3.27
C ASN A 92 -10.05 18.15 -2.30
N ALA A 93 -11.10 17.46 -1.88
CA ALA A 93 -11.00 16.31 -0.97
C ALA A 93 -10.11 15.15 -1.52
N PHE A 94 -9.91 15.07 -2.84
CA PHE A 94 -9.07 14.05 -3.50
C PHE A 94 -7.77 14.63 -4.07
N ASN A 95 -7.53 15.92 -3.88
CA ASN A 95 -6.26 16.54 -4.30
C ASN A 95 -5.12 16.11 -3.39
N TYR A 96 -3.94 16.06 -3.97
CA TYR A 96 -2.70 15.88 -3.24
C TYR A 96 -1.52 16.53 -3.99
N ILE A 97 -0.46 16.76 -3.24
CA ILE A 97 0.81 17.24 -3.77
C ILE A 97 1.88 16.20 -3.42
N ASP A 98 2.56 15.62 -4.42
CA ASP A 98 3.75 14.80 -4.15
C ASP A 98 4.79 15.65 -3.42
N CYS A 99 5.31 15.15 -2.31
CA CYS A 99 6.31 15.86 -1.51
C CYS A 99 7.43 14.92 -1.03
N ASN A 100 8.58 15.50 -0.75
CA ASN A 100 9.53 14.89 0.17
C ASN A 100 9.19 15.38 1.58
N PHE A 101 9.34 14.50 2.55
CA PHE A 101 9.06 14.84 3.94
C PHE A 101 10.16 14.35 4.89
N THR A 102 10.21 14.96 6.06
CA THR A 102 10.93 14.49 7.23
C THR A 102 9.96 14.33 8.38
N MET A 103 10.39 13.72 9.47
CA MET A 103 9.61 13.71 10.71
C MET A 103 10.25 14.63 11.75
N ASN A 104 9.42 15.40 12.45
CA ASN A 104 9.86 16.13 13.63
C ASN A 104 9.90 15.20 14.86
N ASP A 105 10.43 15.68 15.99
CA ASP A 105 10.55 14.89 17.22
C ASP A 105 9.19 14.44 17.79
N SER A 106 8.11 15.08 17.39
CA SER A 106 6.74 14.70 17.76
C SER A 106 6.15 13.63 16.85
N GLY A 107 6.89 13.18 15.81
CA GLY A 107 6.42 12.20 14.82
C GLY A 107 5.43 12.77 13.79
N ASP A 108 5.42 14.12 13.59
CA ASP A 108 4.67 14.73 12.50
C ASP A 108 5.49 14.71 11.23
N LYS A 109 4.87 14.34 10.11
CA LYS A 109 5.46 14.43 8.78
C LYS A 109 5.44 15.88 8.30
N ILE A 110 6.62 16.46 8.05
CA ILE A 110 6.81 17.86 7.62
C ILE A 110 7.31 17.86 6.17
N PRO A 111 6.62 18.53 5.23
CA PRO A 111 7.07 18.60 3.84
C PRO A 111 8.31 19.48 3.73
N VAL A 112 9.36 18.98 3.09
CA VAL A 112 10.63 19.71 2.88
C VAL A 112 10.84 20.10 1.42
N ALA A 113 10.20 19.42 0.48
CA ALA A 113 10.16 19.76 -0.93
C ALA A 113 8.86 19.27 -1.56
N ILE A 114 8.38 19.95 -2.61
CA ILE A 114 7.18 19.56 -3.36
C ILE A 114 7.50 19.35 -4.83
N LYS A 115 6.76 18.46 -5.48
CA LYS A 115 6.95 18.11 -6.89
C LYS A 115 6.85 19.35 -7.80
N GLY A 116 7.88 19.54 -8.60
CA GLY A 116 8.04 20.68 -9.48
C GLY A 116 8.72 21.90 -8.83
N GLY A 117 8.99 21.84 -7.52
CA GLY A 117 9.82 22.80 -6.80
C GLY A 117 11.28 22.33 -6.69
N ASN A 118 12.12 23.21 -6.14
CA ASN A 118 13.52 22.90 -5.89
C ASN A 118 13.67 21.82 -4.82
N GLY A 119 14.64 20.91 -5.01
CA GLY A 119 14.98 19.88 -4.03
C GLY A 119 14.09 18.64 -4.04
N PHE A 120 12.97 18.64 -4.77
CA PHE A 120 12.12 17.46 -4.88
C PHE A 120 12.80 16.35 -5.68
N SER A 121 12.74 15.13 -5.14
CA SER A 121 13.15 13.91 -5.83
C SER A 121 12.22 12.75 -5.48
N ASN A 122 11.90 11.91 -6.46
CA ASN A 122 11.25 10.62 -6.20
C ASN A 122 12.24 9.53 -5.76
N THR A 123 13.53 9.72 -6.01
CA THR A 123 14.58 8.71 -5.84
C THR A 123 15.67 9.18 -4.89
N GLY A 124 16.48 8.23 -4.40
CA GLY A 124 17.62 8.53 -3.54
C GLY A 124 17.25 8.62 -2.06
N LYS A 125 18.07 9.34 -1.28
CA LYS A 125 17.97 9.46 0.18
C LYS A 125 16.86 10.42 0.63
N VAL A 126 15.64 10.15 0.19
CA VAL A 126 14.44 10.95 0.51
C VAL A 126 13.27 10.05 0.88
N ASP A 127 12.40 10.53 1.73
CA ASP A 127 11.08 9.92 1.92
C ASP A 127 10.06 10.67 1.07
N VAL A 128 9.33 9.92 0.26
CA VAL A 128 8.32 10.48 -0.66
C VAL A 128 6.93 10.17 -0.12
N GLY A 129 6.12 11.19 -0.03
CA GLY A 129 4.71 11.11 0.35
C GLY A 129 3.81 11.89 -0.56
N ILE A 130 2.53 11.78 -0.31
CA ILE A 130 1.51 12.68 -0.84
C ILE A 130 1.01 13.55 0.32
N MET A 131 1.01 14.85 0.13
CA MET A 131 0.41 15.80 1.05
C MET A 131 -1.01 16.11 0.60
N THR A 132 -1.99 15.83 1.45
CA THR A 132 -3.42 16.01 1.21
C THR A 132 -3.97 17.21 1.96
N PRO A 133 -5.09 17.83 1.54
CA PRO A 133 -5.84 18.74 2.39
C PRO A 133 -6.28 18.02 3.68
N PRO A 134 -6.63 18.78 4.74
CA PRO A 134 -7.38 18.21 5.85
C PRO A 134 -8.68 17.61 5.33
N THR A 135 -9.00 16.40 5.78
CA THR A 135 -10.23 15.72 5.39
C THR A 135 -10.92 15.14 6.61
N TYR A 136 -12.23 14.99 6.50
CA TYR A 136 -13.12 14.45 7.51
C TYR A 136 -13.88 13.27 6.93
N TRP A 137 -14.18 12.32 7.78
CA TRP A 137 -15.04 11.21 7.44
C TRP A 137 -16.06 10.91 8.53
N GLY A 138 -17.01 10.08 8.21
CA GLY A 138 -18.04 9.64 9.12
C GLY A 138 -18.74 8.40 8.62
N LYS A 139 -19.46 7.74 9.51
CA LYS A 139 -20.23 6.54 9.19
C LYS A 139 -21.60 6.63 9.83
N GLU A 140 -22.64 6.51 9.04
CA GLU A 140 -24.01 6.31 9.53
C GLU A 140 -24.39 4.84 9.40
N GLU A 141 -24.91 4.25 10.47
CA GLU A 141 -25.37 2.86 10.48
C GLU A 141 -26.91 2.80 10.50
N PHE A 142 -27.47 1.92 9.67
CA PHE A 142 -28.90 1.68 9.53
C PHE A 142 -29.16 0.16 9.59
N ASP A 143 -30.44 -0.22 9.67
CA ASP A 143 -30.82 -1.61 9.56
C ASP A 143 -30.50 -2.16 8.16
N GLY A 144 -29.56 -3.09 8.09
CA GLY A 144 -29.11 -3.77 6.87
C GLY A 144 -28.11 -3.01 5.98
N TYR A 145 -27.74 -1.78 6.27
CA TYR A 145 -26.76 -1.02 5.49
C TYR A 145 -26.06 0.07 6.31
N TYR A 146 -24.97 0.62 5.76
CA TYR A 146 -24.28 1.79 6.31
C TYR A 146 -23.87 2.75 5.18
N ILE A 147 -23.62 4.01 5.55
CA ILE A 147 -23.13 5.05 4.63
C ILE A 147 -21.81 5.56 5.17
N ILE A 148 -20.78 5.56 4.32
CA ILE A 148 -19.51 6.22 4.59
C ILE A 148 -19.53 7.59 3.94
N HIS A 149 -19.13 8.61 4.70
CA HIS A 149 -19.01 10.00 4.29
C HIS A 149 -17.56 10.45 4.27
N PHE A 150 -17.22 11.31 3.32
CA PHE A 150 -15.89 11.89 3.16
C PHE A 150 -15.99 13.32 2.61
N SER A 151 -15.24 14.26 3.19
CA SER A 151 -15.25 15.66 2.77
C SER A 151 -13.96 16.37 3.18
N ASP A 152 -13.67 17.53 2.53
CA ASP A 152 -12.62 18.47 2.95
C ASP A 152 -13.09 19.47 4.02
N THR A 153 -14.33 19.35 4.48
CA THR A 153 -14.90 20.10 5.60
C THR A 153 -15.73 19.20 6.50
N SER A 154 -15.96 19.63 7.74
CA SER A 154 -16.84 18.92 8.66
C SER A 154 -18.31 19.09 8.29
N HIS A 155 -19.11 17.99 8.36
CA HIS A 155 -20.54 17.92 8.11
C HIS A 155 -21.28 17.27 9.29
N PRO A 156 -21.56 18.06 10.37
CA PRO A 156 -22.20 17.53 11.58
C PRO A 156 -23.59 16.92 11.34
N GLU A 157 -24.30 17.39 10.33
CA GLU A 157 -25.66 16.92 9.97
C GLU A 157 -25.74 15.45 9.55
N VAL A 158 -24.60 14.86 9.14
CA VAL A 158 -24.48 13.44 8.78
C VAL A 158 -23.37 12.72 9.53
N GLY A 159 -22.87 13.29 10.63
CA GLY A 159 -21.81 12.66 11.42
C GLY A 159 -20.41 12.61 10.76
N CYS A 160 -20.19 13.32 9.64
CA CYS A 160 -18.89 13.41 8.97
C CYS A 160 -18.04 14.50 9.66
N THR A 161 -17.59 14.22 10.87
CA THR A 161 -16.91 15.19 11.74
C THR A 161 -15.54 14.72 12.25
N ILE A 162 -15.19 13.47 12.03
CA ILE A 162 -13.95 12.89 12.53
C ILE A 162 -12.84 13.22 11.52
N PRO A 163 -11.76 13.91 11.94
CA PRO A 163 -10.59 14.06 11.07
C PRO A 163 -10.07 12.67 10.66
N THR A 164 -9.75 12.51 9.39
CA THR A 164 -9.18 11.25 8.92
C THR A 164 -7.84 10.95 9.61
N PRO A 165 -7.46 9.69 9.82
CA PRO A 165 -6.26 9.33 10.59
C PRO A 165 -4.94 9.88 10.02
N TRP A 166 -4.91 10.23 8.74
CA TRP A 166 -3.76 10.87 8.10
C TRP A 166 -3.77 12.40 8.19
N THR A 167 -4.88 13.01 8.64
CA THR A 167 -5.01 14.46 8.79
C THR A 167 -4.38 14.93 10.10
N ASN A 168 -3.53 15.95 10.01
CA ASN A 168 -3.05 16.71 11.15
C ASN A 168 -3.70 18.11 11.13
N GLU A 169 -4.76 18.29 11.91
CA GLU A 169 -5.53 19.54 11.97
C GLU A 169 -4.67 20.74 12.44
N SER A 170 -3.67 20.51 13.29
CA SER A 170 -2.79 21.57 13.77
C SER A 170 -1.90 22.12 12.66
N LEU A 171 -1.44 21.25 11.76
CA LEU A 171 -0.63 21.62 10.59
C LEU A 171 -1.50 22.02 9.38
N GLY A 172 -2.78 21.60 9.37
CA GLY A 172 -3.71 21.88 8.28
C GLY A 172 -3.46 21.07 7.01
N TYR A 173 -2.85 19.89 7.12
CA TYR A 173 -2.67 18.91 6.04
C TYR A 173 -2.46 17.50 6.62
N GLY A 174 -2.46 16.50 5.75
CA GLY A 174 -1.98 15.16 6.04
C GLY A 174 -0.86 14.75 5.10
N ILE A 175 0.04 13.84 5.51
CA ILE A 175 1.01 13.21 4.60
C ILE A 175 0.94 11.70 4.75
N VAL A 176 0.67 11.02 3.62
CA VAL A 176 0.71 9.55 3.54
C VAL A 176 1.94 9.14 2.74
N THR A 177 2.71 8.20 3.26
CA THR A 177 3.94 7.71 2.62
C THR A 177 3.59 6.97 1.31
N LYS A 178 4.32 7.27 0.24
CA LYS A 178 3.98 6.81 -1.12
C LYS A 178 4.51 5.42 -1.45
N TYR A 179 5.73 5.09 -1.03
CA TYR A 179 6.43 3.87 -1.41
C TYR A 179 6.81 3.01 -0.20
N TYR A 180 7.00 1.73 -0.43
CA TYR A 180 7.69 0.87 0.51
C TYR A 180 9.15 1.28 0.67
N ALA A 181 9.70 1.06 1.86
CA ALA A 181 11.07 1.43 2.16
C ALA A 181 12.08 0.49 1.46
N GLY A 182 13.16 1.08 0.96
CA GLY A 182 14.38 0.39 0.54
C GLY A 182 15.58 0.90 1.34
N LEU A 183 16.67 0.15 1.35
CA LEU A 183 17.92 0.57 2.00
C LEU A 183 18.84 1.31 1.03
N ILE A 184 19.29 2.49 1.43
CA ILE A 184 20.34 3.27 0.75
C ILE A 184 21.40 3.60 1.79
N ASP A 185 22.61 3.09 1.60
CA ASP A 185 23.74 3.22 2.54
C ASP A 185 23.38 2.80 3.97
N GLY A 186 22.55 1.75 4.12
CA GLY A 186 22.17 1.18 5.40
C GLY A 186 21.07 1.94 6.15
N ILE A 187 20.45 2.95 5.52
CA ILE A 187 19.31 3.72 6.05
C ILE A 187 18.08 3.45 5.19
N ALA A 188 16.93 3.28 5.85
CA ALA A 188 15.65 3.04 5.18
C ALA A 188 15.08 4.35 4.61
N TYR A 189 14.71 4.34 3.32
CA TYR A 189 14.02 5.45 2.66
C TYR A 189 12.84 4.94 1.84
N SER A 190 11.70 5.60 1.98
CA SER A 190 10.50 5.36 1.17
C SER A 190 10.57 6.17 -0.11
N SER A 191 11.40 5.73 -1.06
CA SER A 191 11.62 6.39 -2.35
C SER A 191 11.56 5.40 -3.51
N SER A 192 11.32 5.92 -4.72
CA SER A 192 11.18 5.13 -5.94
C SER A 192 12.49 4.51 -6.41
N GLY A 193 12.39 3.37 -7.10
CA GLY A 193 13.50 2.70 -7.77
C GLY A 193 14.33 1.77 -6.89
N ASN A 194 13.97 1.62 -5.62
CA ASN A 194 14.72 0.80 -4.68
C ASN A 194 14.16 -0.62 -4.59
N ALA A 195 15.06 -1.59 -4.42
CA ALA A 195 14.67 -2.89 -3.91
C ALA A 195 14.00 -2.72 -2.54
N ILE A 196 12.82 -3.30 -2.36
CA ILE A 196 12.13 -3.23 -1.08
C ILE A 196 12.99 -3.87 0.01
N TYR A 197 13.09 -3.18 1.15
CA TYR A 197 13.79 -3.72 2.31
C TYR A 197 12.92 -4.78 2.97
N ASN A 198 13.31 -6.00 2.78
CA ASN A 198 12.67 -7.20 3.30
C ASN A 198 13.56 -7.93 4.32
N PHE A 199 13.14 -9.08 4.84
CA PHE A 199 13.72 -9.78 6.00
C PHE A 199 13.63 -8.95 7.28
N VAL A 200 12.50 -8.29 7.48
CA VAL A 200 12.20 -7.48 8.65
C VAL A 200 10.98 -8.01 9.39
N SER A 201 10.89 -7.67 10.66
CA SER A 201 9.71 -7.82 11.52
C SER A 201 9.31 -6.45 12.08
N ALA A 202 8.14 -6.34 12.69
CA ALA A 202 7.75 -5.10 13.37
C ALA A 202 8.80 -4.66 14.40
N GLN A 203 9.33 -5.63 15.17
CA GLN A 203 10.36 -5.34 16.17
C GLN A 203 11.67 -4.86 15.55
N SER A 204 12.18 -5.51 14.50
CA SER A 204 13.45 -5.11 13.87
C SER A 204 13.33 -3.78 13.13
N THR A 205 12.16 -3.48 12.57
CA THR A 205 11.89 -2.22 11.86
C THR A 205 12.05 -1.00 12.76
N ILE A 206 11.74 -1.09 14.05
CA ILE A 206 11.96 0.01 15.00
C ILE A 206 13.44 0.46 14.99
N GLY A 207 14.38 -0.47 15.09
CA GLY A 207 15.80 -0.14 15.03
C GLY A 207 16.26 0.47 13.71
N GLU A 208 15.60 0.13 12.60
CA GLU A 208 15.87 0.75 11.30
C GLU A 208 15.34 2.19 11.23
N LEU A 209 14.17 2.44 11.80
CA LEU A 209 13.57 3.78 11.85
C LEU A 209 14.34 4.72 12.80
N GLU A 210 14.81 4.22 13.94
CA GLU A 210 15.62 4.98 14.91
C GLU A 210 16.92 5.54 14.29
N LYS A 211 17.48 4.89 13.27
CA LYS A 211 18.65 5.41 12.54
C LYS A 211 18.37 6.73 11.82
N LYS A 212 17.10 7.06 11.56
CA LYS A 212 16.69 8.31 10.90
C LYS A 212 16.40 9.45 11.88
N GLY A 213 16.12 9.15 13.13
CA GLY A 213 15.83 10.11 14.18
C GLY A 213 14.65 9.72 15.08
N ALA A 214 14.46 10.45 16.17
CA ALA A 214 13.52 10.10 17.24
C ALA A 214 12.05 10.10 16.81
N GLY A 215 11.65 10.92 15.82
CA GLY A 215 10.26 11.01 15.35
C GLY A 215 9.84 9.92 14.37
N TYR A 216 10.78 9.12 13.86
CA TYR A 216 10.48 8.11 12.85
C TYR A 216 9.88 6.86 13.47
N VAL A 217 8.61 6.63 13.19
CA VAL A 217 7.81 5.55 13.79
C VAL A 217 7.21 4.58 12.78
N GLY A 218 7.40 4.84 11.49
CA GLY A 218 6.84 4.07 10.37
C GLY A 218 5.36 4.31 10.13
N SER A 219 4.92 3.99 8.92
CA SER A 219 3.52 4.09 8.53
C SER A 219 2.69 2.94 9.10
N GLY A 220 1.40 3.19 9.34
CA GLY A 220 0.50 2.24 9.97
C GLY A 220 -0.93 2.33 9.45
N SER A 221 -1.89 2.28 10.37
CA SER A 221 -3.33 2.28 10.08
C SER A 221 -3.80 3.46 9.23
N GLU A 222 -3.15 4.62 9.35
CA GLU A 222 -3.48 5.81 8.54
C GLU A 222 -3.33 5.56 7.03
N ARG A 223 -2.30 4.79 6.62
CA ARG A 223 -2.09 4.43 5.22
C ARG A 223 -3.18 3.47 4.74
N THR A 224 -3.54 2.48 5.55
CA THR A 224 -4.64 1.55 5.26
C THR A 224 -5.96 2.29 5.12
N ALA A 225 -6.27 3.14 6.08
CA ALA A 225 -7.49 3.95 6.10
C ALA A 225 -7.61 4.85 4.86
N TYR A 226 -6.51 5.49 4.44
CA TYR A 226 -6.47 6.29 3.23
C TYR A 226 -6.86 5.47 1.99
N LEU A 227 -6.22 4.33 1.79
CA LEU A 227 -6.49 3.47 0.64
C LEU A 227 -7.91 2.90 0.65
N LEU A 228 -8.44 2.49 1.82
CA LEU A 228 -9.83 2.06 1.98
C LEU A 228 -10.81 3.18 1.63
N CYS A 229 -10.57 4.39 2.13
CA CYS A 229 -11.40 5.54 1.84
C CYS A 229 -11.44 5.82 0.31
N MET A 230 -10.29 5.81 -0.37
CA MET A 230 -10.24 5.97 -1.82
C MET A 230 -11.02 4.87 -2.55
N LEU A 231 -10.87 3.60 -2.14
CA LEU A 231 -11.60 2.48 -2.73
C LEU A 231 -13.12 2.64 -2.55
N TRP A 232 -13.57 2.90 -1.33
CA TRP A 232 -14.99 2.99 -1.00
C TRP A 232 -15.69 4.17 -1.66
N ILE A 233 -15.07 5.34 -1.68
CA ILE A 233 -15.71 6.54 -2.21
C ILE A 233 -15.57 6.65 -3.73
N LYS A 234 -14.38 6.43 -4.29
CA LYS A 234 -14.16 6.58 -5.74
C LYS A 234 -14.73 5.42 -6.54
N TYR A 235 -14.57 4.19 -6.06
CA TYR A 235 -14.95 2.98 -6.79
C TYR A 235 -16.25 2.35 -6.30
N ALA A 236 -16.76 2.78 -5.15
CA ALA A 236 -17.98 2.27 -4.52
C ALA A 236 -18.00 0.74 -4.48
N THR A 237 -16.94 0.14 -3.95
CA THR A 237 -16.81 -1.32 -3.80
C THR A 237 -16.10 -1.69 -2.52
N LYS A 238 -16.50 -2.81 -1.92
CA LYS A 238 -15.76 -3.44 -0.83
C LYS A 238 -14.64 -4.35 -1.36
N ASN A 239 -14.80 -4.90 -2.57
CA ASN A 239 -13.84 -5.80 -3.20
C ASN A 239 -12.81 -5.03 -4.02
N SER A 240 -11.57 -5.02 -3.55
CA SER A 240 -10.45 -4.32 -4.21
C SER A 240 -9.98 -5.04 -5.47
N GLN A 241 -10.01 -6.37 -5.49
CA GLN A 241 -9.40 -7.19 -6.55
C GLN A 241 -10.01 -6.94 -7.93
N LYS A 242 -11.27 -6.46 -7.97
CA LYS A 242 -11.93 -6.06 -9.21
C LYS A 242 -11.16 -4.97 -9.97
N TYR A 243 -10.58 -4.01 -9.24
CA TYR A 243 -9.91 -2.84 -9.79
C TYR A 243 -8.40 -2.82 -9.53
N PHE A 244 -7.97 -3.38 -8.39
CA PHE A 244 -6.60 -3.26 -7.87
C PHE A 244 -6.14 -4.61 -7.28
N ARG A 245 -5.73 -5.52 -8.15
CA ARG A 245 -5.32 -6.86 -7.72
C ARG A 245 -3.96 -6.85 -7.02
N GLY A 246 -3.00 -6.11 -7.55
CA GLY A 246 -1.63 -6.12 -7.06
C GLY A 246 -0.83 -7.34 -7.52
N CYS A 247 0.41 -7.46 -7.03
CA CYS A 247 1.32 -8.57 -7.33
C CYS A 247 1.06 -9.73 -6.36
N VAL A 248 0.05 -10.55 -6.68
CA VAL A 248 -0.37 -11.70 -5.84
C VAL A 248 -0.38 -13.03 -6.59
N ASP A 249 -0.22 -13.03 -7.92
CA ASP A 249 -0.33 -14.21 -8.80
C ASP A 249 0.97 -14.55 -9.53
N THR A 250 2.12 -14.12 -9.05
CA THR A 250 3.41 -14.53 -9.67
C THR A 250 3.75 -16.00 -9.36
N GLY A 251 3.03 -16.61 -8.42
CA GLY A 251 3.19 -18.00 -8.04
C GLY A 251 4.39 -18.31 -7.16
N GLY A 252 5.19 -17.26 -6.79
CA GLY A 252 6.34 -17.43 -5.92
C GLY A 252 7.33 -18.48 -6.43
N HIS A 253 7.86 -18.30 -7.63
CA HIS A 253 8.69 -19.29 -8.30
C HIS A 253 10.09 -19.39 -7.72
N GLN A 254 10.60 -20.61 -7.61
CA GLN A 254 12.01 -20.90 -7.33
C GLN A 254 12.46 -22.06 -8.22
N TYR A 255 13.48 -21.80 -9.05
CA TYR A 255 13.96 -22.78 -10.02
C TYR A 255 15.47 -22.94 -9.97
N LYS A 256 15.90 -24.22 -9.99
CA LYS A 256 17.30 -24.58 -10.08
C LYS A 256 17.84 -24.26 -11.47
N VAL A 257 19.08 -23.75 -11.56
CA VAL A 257 19.74 -23.48 -12.82
C VAL A 257 20.06 -24.80 -13.58
N ALA A 258 20.00 -24.73 -14.89
CA ALA A 258 20.35 -25.82 -15.80
C ALA A 258 21.83 -25.82 -16.18
N GLU A 259 22.51 -24.67 -16.07
CA GLU A 259 23.90 -24.49 -16.47
C GLU A 259 24.67 -23.65 -15.46
N THR A 260 25.96 -23.91 -15.36
CA THR A 260 26.91 -23.10 -14.57
C THR A 260 27.47 -21.96 -15.42
N GLY A 261 27.98 -20.91 -14.78
CA GLY A 261 28.58 -19.77 -15.48
C GLY A 261 29.51 -18.95 -14.58
N GLU A 262 30.53 -18.34 -15.16
CA GLU A 262 31.42 -17.43 -14.50
C GLU A 262 31.37 -16.04 -15.13
N ASN A 263 31.40 -15.01 -14.32
CA ASN A 263 31.36 -13.61 -14.74
C ASN A 263 30.19 -13.26 -15.64
N VAL A 264 29.00 -13.81 -15.33
CA VAL A 264 27.77 -13.63 -16.11
C VAL A 264 26.80 -12.64 -15.45
N ASN A 265 25.80 -12.19 -16.23
CA ASN A 265 24.67 -11.38 -15.75
C ASN A 265 23.31 -12.09 -16.01
N TYR A 266 23.33 -13.41 -16.15
CA TYR A 266 22.14 -14.23 -16.38
C TYR A 266 22.24 -15.58 -15.64
N VAL A 267 21.12 -16.23 -15.52
CA VAL A 267 21.02 -17.67 -15.20
C VAL A 267 20.34 -18.38 -16.34
N VAL A 268 20.65 -19.67 -16.50
CA VAL A 268 20.00 -20.57 -17.47
C VAL A 268 19.05 -21.48 -16.74
N ILE A 269 17.77 -21.49 -17.13
CA ILE A 269 16.74 -22.38 -16.62
C ILE A 269 15.93 -22.96 -17.79
N ALA A 270 15.12 -24.00 -17.52
CA ALA A 270 14.23 -24.54 -18.56
C ALA A 270 13.28 -23.43 -19.07
N THR A 271 13.03 -23.39 -20.37
CA THR A 271 12.17 -22.39 -21.03
C THR A 271 10.76 -22.38 -20.42
N ALA A 272 10.21 -23.57 -20.09
CA ALA A 272 8.91 -23.67 -19.41
C ALA A 272 8.89 -22.97 -18.05
N GLN A 273 10.01 -22.96 -17.33
CA GLN A 273 10.18 -22.24 -16.05
C GLN A 273 10.41 -20.75 -16.29
N ALA A 274 11.21 -20.38 -17.30
CA ALA A 274 11.47 -19.01 -17.65
C ALA A 274 10.21 -18.24 -18.07
N ASN A 275 9.23 -18.92 -18.65
CA ASN A 275 7.92 -18.36 -19.03
C ASN A 275 7.05 -17.92 -17.83
N ASN A 276 7.40 -18.34 -16.62
CA ASN A 276 6.72 -17.90 -15.39
C ASN A 276 7.24 -16.53 -14.91
N PHE A 277 8.40 -16.10 -15.38
CA PHE A 277 8.98 -14.78 -15.10
C PHE A 277 8.63 -13.77 -16.20
N TYR A 278 8.80 -12.49 -15.89
CA TYR A 278 8.64 -11.39 -16.84
C TYR A 278 9.73 -10.32 -16.66
N VAL A 279 9.96 -9.53 -17.68
CA VAL A 279 10.95 -8.44 -17.64
C VAL A 279 10.45 -7.35 -16.69
N GLY A 280 11.31 -6.96 -15.75
CA GLY A 280 10.98 -6.02 -14.68
C GLY A 280 10.58 -6.69 -13.36
N GLU A 281 10.30 -7.99 -13.35
CA GLU A 281 10.12 -8.75 -12.11
C GLU A 281 11.40 -8.73 -11.26
N THR A 282 11.22 -8.72 -9.94
CA THR A 282 12.33 -8.78 -9.00
C THR A 282 12.62 -10.23 -8.61
N VAL A 283 13.89 -10.60 -8.61
CA VAL A 283 14.35 -11.93 -8.23
C VAL A 283 15.57 -11.88 -7.32
N SER A 284 15.78 -12.94 -6.57
CA SER A 284 17.06 -13.21 -5.89
C SER A 284 17.70 -14.46 -6.46
N ILE A 285 19.03 -14.52 -6.41
CA ILE A 285 19.83 -15.64 -6.90
C ILE A 285 20.74 -16.10 -5.77
N GLY A 286 20.70 -17.40 -5.48
CA GLY A 286 21.48 -17.96 -4.39
C GLY A 286 21.35 -19.47 -4.27
N THR A 287 21.67 -19.99 -3.11
CA THR A 287 21.65 -21.43 -2.77
C THR A 287 20.67 -21.65 -1.61
N PRO A 288 19.37 -21.93 -1.85
CA PRO A 288 18.39 -22.09 -0.80
C PRO A 288 18.52 -23.47 -0.17
N GLY A 289 19.34 -23.95 0.50
CA GLY A 289 19.39 -25.19 1.27
C GLY A 289 18.78 -26.42 0.56
N THR A 290 18.02 -27.22 1.31
CA THR A 290 17.48 -28.51 0.86
C THR A 290 16.09 -28.46 0.23
N ASP A 291 15.36 -27.35 0.35
CA ASP A 291 13.99 -27.22 -0.15
C ASP A 291 13.95 -26.64 -1.57
N ASN A 292 13.24 -27.33 -2.47
CA ASN A 292 12.97 -26.85 -3.82
C ASN A 292 11.84 -25.81 -3.87
N ASN A 293 11.33 -25.39 -2.74
CA ASN A 293 10.37 -24.29 -2.60
C ASN A 293 11.11 -23.02 -2.20
N ILE A 294 10.47 -21.86 -2.45
CA ILE A 294 11.01 -20.59 -1.96
C ILE A 294 11.25 -20.70 -0.47
N ASP A 295 12.53 -20.62 -0.11
CA ASP A 295 12.93 -20.87 1.25
C ASP A 295 12.61 -19.64 2.11
N ARG A 296 11.52 -19.77 2.85
CA ARG A 296 10.91 -18.72 3.65
C ARG A 296 11.81 -18.34 4.82
N GLY A 297 12.59 -17.28 4.62
CA GLY A 297 13.43 -16.74 5.67
C GLY A 297 14.92 -17.09 5.55
N GLN A 298 15.33 -17.75 4.50
CA GLN A 298 16.72 -18.09 4.30
C GLN A 298 17.49 -16.98 3.58
N THR A 299 18.53 -16.48 4.22
CA THR A 299 19.42 -15.49 3.60
C THR A 299 20.24 -16.04 2.44
N ASN A 300 20.41 -17.36 2.37
CA ASN A 300 21.16 -18.03 1.31
C ASN A 300 20.54 -17.85 -0.09
N MET A 301 19.24 -17.62 -0.19
CA MET A 301 18.60 -17.28 -1.47
C MET A 301 19.08 -15.96 -2.07
N ASN A 302 19.75 -15.13 -1.29
CA ASN A 302 20.34 -13.84 -1.68
C ASN A 302 21.86 -13.90 -1.83
N ALA A 303 22.49 -15.07 -1.72
CA ALA A 303 23.94 -15.19 -1.60
C ALA A 303 24.71 -14.68 -2.83
N ILE A 304 24.13 -14.76 -4.04
CA ILE A 304 24.73 -14.31 -5.30
C ILE A 304 24.17 -12.96 -5.71
N ALA A 305 22.84 -12.80 -5.75
CA ALA A 305 22.19 -11.53 -6.05
C ALA A 305 20.93 -11.36 -5.19
N LYS A 306 20.76 -10.18 -4.59
CA LYS A 306 19.62 -9.84 -3.72
C LYS A 306 18.71 -8.85 -4.40
N ASN A 307 17.45 -9.23 -4.59
CA ASN A 307 16.36 -8.34 -5.06
C ASN A 307 16.77 -7.53 -6.32
N VAL A 308 17.20 -8.22 -7.37
CA VAL A 308 17.59 -7.62 -8.65
C VAL A 308 16.48 -7.77 -9.68
N ARG A 309 16.37 -6.84 -10.62
CA ARG A 309 15.34 -6.91 -11.68
C ARG A 309 15.80 -7.78 -12.85
N ILE A 310 14.85 -8.50 -13.42
CA ILE A 310 15.01 -9.17 -14.72
C ILE A 310 15.05 -8.10 -15.82
N THR A 311 16.08 -8.14 -16.66
CA THR A 311 16.27 -7.17 -17.76
C THR A 311 15.91 -7.73 -19.13
N ALA A 312 16.05 -9.05 -19.31
CA ALA A 312 15.64 -9.77 -20.53
C ALA A 312 15.43 -11.26 -20.23
N ILE A 313 14.63 -11.92 -21.08
CA ILE A 313 14.45 -13.37 -21.10
C ILE A 313 14.60 -13.81 -22.54
N GLU A 314 15.55 -14.72 -22.85
CA GLU A 314 15.89 -15.13 -24.19
C GLU A 314 15.99 -16.65 -24.29
N ALA A 315 15.28 -17.25 -25.23
CA ALA A 315 15.40 -18.67 -25.53
C ALA A 315 16.79 -18.96 -26.15
N ILE A 316 17.40 -20.07 -25.73
CA ILE A 316 18.64 -20.54 -26.32
C ILE A 316 18.29 -21.46 -27.52
N ALA A 317 18.78 -21.09 -28.70
CA ALA A 317 18.51 -21.86 -29.91
C ALA A 317 18.89 -23.34 -29.76
N ASP A 318 18.07 -24.21 -30.34
CA ASP A 318 18.26 -25.67 -30.36
C ASP A 318 18.30 -26.34 -28.94
N THR A 319 17.82 -25.66 -27.90
CA THR A 319 17.71 -26.19 -26.56
C THR A 319 16.30 -25.99 -25.96
N ALA A 320 16.00 -26.67 -24.86
CA ALA A 320 14.80 -26.43 -24.06
C ALA A 320 15.01 -25.40 -22.93
N ASN A 321 16.08 -24.60 -23.01
CA ASN A 321 16.49 -23.67 -21.97
C ASN A 321 16.39 -22.21 -22.43
N SER A 322 16.31 -21.31 -21.47
CA SER A 322 16.33 -19.85 -21.67
C SER A 322 17.32 -19.19 -20.71
N LYS A 323 17.89 -18.07 -21.14
CA LYS A 323 18.66 -17.16 -20.32
C LYS A 323 17.71 -16.15 -19.69
N VAL A 324 17.78 -16.01 -18.39
CA VAL A 324 17.12 -14.94 -17.62
C VAL A 324 18.20 -13.95 -17.18
N TYR A 325 18.26 -12.81 -17.84
CA TYR A 325 19.23 -11.75 -17.56
C TYR A 325 18.73 -10.88 -16.41
N VAL A 326 19.67 -10.44 -15.57
CA VAL A 326 19.38 -9.56 -14.43
C VAL A 326 20.34 -8.35 -14.40
N GLU A 327 19.99 -7.33 -13.62
CA GLU A 327 20.81 -6.11 -13.44
C GLU A 327 22.20 -6.39 -12.87
N LYS A 328 22.34 -7.42 -12.04
CA LYS A 328 23.61 -7.82 -11.42
C LYS A 328 24.54 -8.43 -12.45
N THR A 329 25.77 -7.92 -12.51
CA THR A 329 26.86 -8.43 -13.35
C THR A 329 27.90 -9.17 -12.52
N GLY A 330 28.78 -9.92 -13.18
CA GLY A 330 29.92 -10.57 -12.52
C GLY A 330 29.55 -11.71 -11.59
N MET A 331 28.42 -12.40 -11.84
CA MET A 331 27.96 -13.49 -11.02
C MET A 331 28.70 -14.80 -11.36
N THR A 332 28.98 -15.60 -10.32
CA THR A 332 29.39 -16.99 -10.45
C THR A 332 28.20 -17.90 -10.14
N ILE A 333 27.75 -18.66 -11.13
CA ILE A 333 26.61 -19.55 -11.06
C ILE A 333 27.09 -21.01 -10.95
N THR A 334 26.73 -21.67 -9.88
CA THR A 334 27.09 -23.09 -9.63
C THR A 334 25.89 -23.99 -9.87
N ALA A 335 26.12 -25.32 -9.89
CA ALA A 335 25.04 -26.30 -10.11
C ALA A 335 23.97 -26.30 -9.00
N ASP A 336 24.27 -25.70 -7.84
CA ASP A 336 23.33 -25.60 -6.71
C ASP A 336 22.66 -24.21 -6.62
N THR A 337 22.82 -23.39 -7.64
CA THR A 337 22.20 -22.07 -7.71
C THR A 337 20.71 -22.19 -8.08
N TYR A 338 19.91 -21.27 -7.53
CA TYR A 338 18.48 -21.08 -7.83
C TYR A 338 18.21 -19.60 -8.11
N ILE A 339 17.19 -19.36 -8.95
CA ILE A 339 16.55 -18.06 -9.11
C ILE A 339 15.18 -18.09 -8.44
N SER A 340 14.84 -17.07 -7.67
CA SER A 340 13.62 -17.02 -6.85
C SER A 340 12.90 -15.68 -7.01
N SER A 341 11.57 -15.70 -7.20
CA SER A 341 10.72 -14.50 -7.22
C SER A 341 10.81 -13.73 -5.90
N MET A 342 10.82 -12.40 -5.98
CA MET A 342 10.87 -11.47 -4.84
C MET A 342 9.84 -10.36 -5.01
N PRO A 343 9.47 -9.66 -3.92
CA PRO A 343 8.65 -8.46 -3.99
C PRO A 343 9.25 -7.44 -4.97
N LEU A 344 8.39 -6.73 -5.69
CA LEU A 344 8.79 -5.76 -6.70
C LEU A 344 9.57 -4.59 -6.07
N HIS A 345 10.40 -3.94 -6.87
CA HIS A 345 10.99 -2.66 -6.48
C HIS A 345 9.90 -1.60 -6.32
N SER A 346 10.13 -0.64 -5.42
CA SER A 346 9.32 0.57 -5.33
C SER A 346 9.39 1.39 -6.63
N GLY A 347 8.32 2.14 -6.94
CA GLY A 347 8.28 3.01 -8.11
C GLY A 347 7.87 2.32 -9.41
N THR A 348 7.41 1.07 -9.36
CA THR A 348 6.92 0.35 -10.55
C THR A 348 5.69 1.01 -11.15
N THR A 349 4.95 1.79 -10.38
CA THR A 349 3.75 2.53 -10.82
C THR A 349 3.99 3.99 -11.20
N ASP A 350 5.23 4.48 -11.20
CA ASP A 350 5.55 5.89 -11.47
C ASP A 350 5.12 6.35 -12.85
N LYS A 351 5.13 5.46 -13.84
CA LYS A 351 4.69 5.75 -15.20
C LYS A 351 3.18 5.69 -15.41
N VAL A 352 2.42 5.16 -14.42
CA VAL A 352 0.96 5.09 -14.50
C VAL A 352 0.39 6.50 -14.49
N LEU A 353 -0.47 6.79 -15.46
CA LEU A 353 -1.09 8.11 -15.62
C LEU A 353 -2.21 8.32 -14.60
N GLY A 354 -2.40 9.56 -14.13
CA GLY A 354 -3.41 9.89 -13.12
C GLY A 354 -3.05 9.42 -11.70
N SER A 355 -4.00 9.54 -10.78
CA SER A 355 -3.86 9.21 -9.35
C SER A 355 -4.03 7.72 -9.07
N ASP A 356 -4.78 7.01 -9.92
CA ASP A 356 -5.17 5.62 -9.75
C ASP A 356 -4.87 4.83 -11.01
N GLY A 357 -4.36 3.62 -10.85
CA GLY A 357 -4.13 2.74 -11.97
C GLY A 357 -3.05 1.68 -11.76
N TYR A 358 -2.68 1.04 -12.84
CA TYR A 358 -1.71 -0.07 -12.87
C TYR A 358 -1.09 -0.18 -14.27
N VAL A 359 0.04 -0.85 -14.41
CA VAL A 359 0.57 -1.24 -15.73
C VAL A 359 -0.31 -2.35 -16.33
N SER A 360 -0.66 -3.34 -15.52
CA SER A 360 -1.61 -4.41 -15.83
C SER A 360 -2.31 -4.86 -14.53
N ASN A 361 -3.60 -5.24 -14.61
CA ASN A 361 -4.35 -5.80 -13.48
C ASN A 361 -4.36 -7.34 -13.52
N ASP A 362 -3.22 -7.94 -13.79
CA ASP A 362 -3.01 -9.36 -14.06
C ASP A 362 -2.55 -10.17 -12.83
N GLY A 363 -2.49 -9.54 -11.66
CA GLY A 363 -1.96 -10.17 -10.44
C GLY A 363 -0.42 -10.25 -10.38
N LYS A 364 0.29 -9.62 -11.34
CA LYS A 364 1.76 -9.62 -11.41
C LYS A 364 2.38 -8.24 -11.19
N HIS A 365 1.57 -7.19 -11.20
CA HIS A 365 2.04 -5.81 -11.14
C HIS A 365 1.44 -5.09 -9.93
N ALA A 366 2.21 -4.17 -9.36
CA ALA A 366 1.71 -3.25 -8.35
C ALA A 366 0.67 -2.29 -8.96
N PHE A 367 -0.12 -1.66 -8.09
CA PHE A 367 -1.09 -0.64 -8.47
C PHE A 367 -0.82 0.68 -7.74
N LYS A 368 -1.45 1.74 -8.23
CA LYS A 368 -1.48 3.06 -7.61
C LYS A 368 -2.94 3.41 -7.29
N LEU A 369 -3.23 3.83 -6.07
CA LEU A 369 -4.55 4.28 -5.63
C LEU A 369 -4.41 5.56 -4.79
N GLY A 370 -5.09 6.62 -5.18
CA GLY A 370 -4.95 7.91 -4.54
C GLY A 370 -3.51 8.44 -4.52
N GLY A 371 -2.70 8.13 -5.53
CA GLY A 371 -1.28 8.51 -5.59
C GLY A 371 -0.31 7.57 -4.84
N ILE A 372 -0.80 6.63 -4.04
CA ILE A 372 0.00 5.69 -3.25
C ILE A 372 0.26 4.41 -4.05
N GLU A 373 1.51 3.95 -4.10
CA GLU A 373 1.87 2.64 -4.66
C GLU A 373 1.58 1.53 -3.65
N GLU A 374 0.89 0.47 -4.09
CA GLU A 374 0.53 -0.67 -3.26
C GLU A 374 0.55 -1.98 -4.06
N GLY A 375 0.47 -3.14 -3.35
CA GLY A 375 0.40 -4.45 -3.97
C GLY A 375 1.71 -4.89 -4.62
N VAL A 376 2.83 -4.63 -3.98
CA VAL A 376 4.20 -4.92 -4.49
C VAL A 376 4.61 -6.38 -4.31
N GLY A 377 3.72 -7.25 -3.80
CA GLY A 377 4.01 -8.66 -3.53
C GLY A 377 4.71 -8.93 -2.20
N ALA A 378 4.61 -7.99 -1.27
CA ALA A 378 5.05 -8.11 0.11
C ALA A 378 3.92 -7.77 1.07
N TYR A 379 3.89 -8.41 2.24
CA TYR A 379 3.05 -7.97 3.34
C TYR A 379 3.51 -6.62 3.87
N PHE A 380 2.57 -5.71 4.03
CA PHE A 380 2.78 -4.45 4.70
C PHE A 380 2.73 -4.64 6.22
N ILE A 381 3.81 -4.31 6.91
CA ILE A 381 3.85 -4.23 8.37
C ILE A 381 3.24 -2.89 8.79
N SER A 382 2.07 -2.91 9.42
CA SER A 382 1.48 -1.72 10.02
C SER A 382 2.18 -1.40 11.34
N MET A 383 3.00 -0.34 11.37
CA MET A 383 3.93 -0.07 12.47
C MET A 383 3.27 0.48 13.74
N ASN A 384 2.01 0.89 13.67
CA ASN A 384 1.25 1.35 14.83
C ASN A 384 0.14 0.38 15.26
N GLU A 385 0.07 -0.82 14.67
CA GLU A 385 -0.92 -1.83 15.03
C GLU A 385 -0.26 -3.09 15.58
N LEU A 386 -0.92 -3.72 16.56
CA LEU A 386 -0.65 -5.08 16.99
C LEU A 386 -1.96 -5.82 17.22
N TRP A 387 -1.95 -7.11 16.91
CA TRP A 387 -3.09 -8.00 17.13
C TRP A 387 -2.73 -9.06 18.17
N ASN A 388 -3.48 -9.12 19.28
CA ASN A 388 -3.21 -10.08 20.33
C ASN A 388 -4.23 -11.22 20.26
N LYS A 389 -3.78 -12.42 19.91
CA LYS A 389 -4.59 -13.64 19.99
C LYS A 389 -4.74 -14.04 21.43
N THR A 390 -5.91 -13.81 22.01
CA THR A 390 -6.21 -14.17 23.41
C THR A 390 -6.65 -15.62 23.54
N THR A 391 -7.27 -16.19 22.49
CA THR A 391 -7.61 -17.61 22.36
C THR A 391 -7.32 -18.07 20.92
N ALA A 392 -7.66 -19.30 20.57
CA ALA A 392 -7.53 -19.81 19.21
C ALA A 392 -8.33 -19.00 18.18
N SER A 393 -9.45 -18.39 18.55
CA SER A 393 -10.31 -17.60 17.66
C SER A 393 -10.39 -16.11 18.03
N MET A 394 -10.26 -15.76 19.31
CA MET A 394 -10.43 -14.36 19.76
C MET A 394 -9.17 -13.55 19.54
N VAL A 395 -9.32 -12.37 18.93
CA VAL A 395 -8.23 -11.43 18.64
C VAL A 395 -8.61 -10.03 19.13
N ASP A 396 -7.73 -9.46 19.94
CA ASP A 396 -7.79 -8.05 20.33
C ASP A 396 -6.92 -7.22 19.37
N TYR A 397 -7.49 -6.16 18.81
CA TYR A 397 -6.81 -5.21 17.95
C TYR A 397 -6.34 -4.01 18.76
N TYR A 398 -5.06 -3.69 18.68
CA TYR A 398 -4.45 -2.57 19.38
C TYR A 398 -3.83 -1.58 18.39
N VAL A 399 -3.95 -0.29 18.74
CA VAL A 399 -3.26 0.80 18.03
C VAL A 399 -2.36 1.54 19.01
N ARG A 400 -1.17 1.91 18.54
CA ARG A 400 -0.21 2.72 19.29
C ARG A 400 -0.61 4.20 19.22
N PRO A 401 -0.96 4.84 20.34
CA PRO A 401 -1.18 6.27 20.36
C PRO A 401 0.11 7.02 20.02
N LYS A 402 -0.02 8.21 19.42
CA LYS A 402 1.10 9.09 19.14
C LYS A 402 1.88 9.42 20.41
N GLY A 403 3.21 9.37 20.34
CA GLY A 403 4.09 9.62 21.50
C GLY A 403 4.25 8.44 22.47
N VAL A 404 3.52 7.35 22.27
CA VAL A 404 3.71 6.12 23.06
C VAL A 404 4.81 5.27 22.43
N ALA A 405 5.71 4.76 23.26
CA ALA A 405 6.78 3.88 22.81
C ALA A 405 6.24 2.59 22.18
N TRP A 406 6.97 2.04 21.22
CA TRP A 406 6.66 0.73 20.66
C TRP A 406 6.77 -0.37 21.73
N SER A 407 5.86 -1.34 21.70
CA SER A 407 5.82 -2.44 22.66
C SER A 407 5.43 -3.73 21.98
N ALA A 408 6.24 -4.78 22.13
CA ALA A 408 5.96 -6.13 21.63
C ALA A 408 4.70 -6.78 22.25
N THR A 409 4.18 -6.23 23.32
CA THR A 409 3.00 -6.73 24.04
C THR A 409 1.84 -5.73 24.05
N ALA A 410 1.88 -4.72 23.21
CA ALA A 410 0.91 -3.61 23.16
C ALA A 410 0.74 -2.88 24.52
N SER A 411 1.77 -2.87 25.38
CA SER A 411 1.70 -2.19 26.67
C SER A 411 1.53 -0.68 26.46
N GLY A 412 0.50 -0.10 27.06
CA GLY A 412 0.14 1.31 26.92
C GLY A 412 -0.59 1.66 25.62
N TRP A 413 -0.89 0.67 24.75
CA TRP A 413 -1.62 0.89 23.52
C TRP A 413 -3.14 0.87 23.73
N LYS A 414 -3.88 1.57 22.87
CA LYS A 414 -5.36 1.60 22.90
C LYS A 414 -5.91 0.31 22.28
N LYS A 415 -6.73 -0.44 23.01
CA LYS A 415 -7.52 -1.52 22.40
C LYS A 415 -8.69 -0.91 21.63
N VAL A 416 -8.80 -1.28 20.36
CA VAL A 416 -9.81 -0.78 19.42
C VAL A 416 -10.99 -1.73 19.32
N ALA A 417 -10.73 -3.02 19.15
CA ALA A 417 -11.75 -4.04 18.94
C ALA A 417 -11.35 -5.37 19.55
N THR A 418 -12.33 -6.23 19.79
CA THR A 418 -12.15 -7.65 20.03
C THR A 418 -13.03 -8.39 19.03
N VAL A 419 -12.44 -9.32 18.28
CA VAL A 419 -13.10 -10.03 17.17
C VAL A 419 -13.00 -11.54 17.40
N ASP A 420 -14.10 -12.26 17.18
CA ASP A 420 -14.10 -13.72 17.09
C ASP A 420 -13.96 -14.16 15.62
N LEU A 421 -12.82 -14.71 15.26
CA LEU A 421 -12.52 -15.18 13.90
C LEU A 421 -13.19 -16.55 13.59
N ILE A 422 -14.03 -17.05 14.49
CA ILE A 422 -14.63 -18.39 14.39
C ILE A 422 -13.56 -19.50 14.31
N ASP A 423 -13.90 -20.74 14.57
CA ASP A 423 -12.93 -21.86 14.72
C ASP A 423 -12.41 -22.44 13.38
N SER A 424 -12.27 -21.61 12.34
CA SER A 424 -11.67 -21.99 11.07
C SER A 424 -10.22 -21.51 10.96
N ASN A 425 -9.37 -22.24 10.23
CA ASN A 425 -7.97 -21.83 10.03
C ASN A 425 -7.85 -20.54 9.22
N ASP A 426 -8.69 -20.40 8.19
CA ASP A 426 -8.72 -19.25 7.29
C ASP A 426 -10.19 -18.89 7.05
N CYS A 427 -10.50 -17.62 6.98
CA CYS A 427 -11.86 -17.19 6.70
C CYS A 427 -11.88 -16.05 5.65
N TRP A 428 -12.86 -16.13 4.75
CA TRP A 428 -13.20 -15.04 3.85
C TRP A 428 -13.76 -13.87 4.65
N ILE A 429 -13.49 -12.66 4.19
CA ILE A 429 -14.00 -11.42 4.79
C ILE A 429 -15.31 -11.05 4.10
N GLY A 430 -16.42 -11.13 4.82
CA GLY A 430 -17.72 -10.63 4.36
C GLY A 430 -17.80 -9.11 4.44
N ASP A 431 -17.57 -8.59 5.65
CA ASP A 431 -17.43 -7.15 5.91
C ASP A 431 -16.23 -6.87 6.81
N ILE A 432 -15.62 -5.72 6.61
CA ILE A 432 -14.72 -5.09 7.56
C ILE A 432 -15.40 -3.91 8.23
N ASP A 433 -15.04 -3.64 9.46
CA ASP A 433 -15.30 -2.37 10.13
C ASP A 433 -14.00 -1.60 10.30
N ILE A 434 -14.10 -0.31 10.56
CA ILE A 434 -12.97 0.56 10.77
C ILE A 434 -13.24 1.49 11.94
N ASP A 435 -12.28 1.58 12.86
CA ASP A 435 -12.28 2.64 13.87
C ASP A 435 -11.87 3.96 13.20
N LEU A 436 -12.83 4.86 13.05
CA LEU A 436 -12.63 6.10 12.32
C LEU A 436 -11.58 7.03 12.97
N GLU A 437 -11.37 6.95 14.29
CA GLU A 437 -10.38 7.79 14.98
C GLU A 437 -8.94 7.33 14.67
N THR A 438 -8.73 6.03 14.59
CA THR A 438 -7.38 5.44 14.50
C THR A 438 -7.05 4.87 13.12
N GLY A 439 -8.07 4.64 12.29
CA GLY A 439 -7.93 4.00 10.99
C GLY A 439 -7.69 2.49 11.03
N VAL A 440 -7.78 1.87 12.17
CA VAL A 440 -7.64 0.42 12.30
C VAL A 440 -8.85 -0.27 11.72
N ASP A 441 -8.64 -1.11 10.72
CA ASP A 441 -9.66 -1.97 10.13
C ASP A 441 -9.61 -3.37 10.75
N TYR A 442 -10.77 -3.96 10.94
CA TYR A 442 -10.92 -5.29 11.54
C TYR A 442 -12.10 -6.05 10.94
N LEU A 443 -12.07 -7.37 11.04
CA LEU A 443 -13.16 -8.23 10.56
C LEU A 443 -14.46 -7.89 11.30
N LYS A 444 -15.51 -7.58 10.53
CA LYS A 444 -16.89 -7.42 11.06
C LYS A 444 -17.68 -8.72 10.89
N THR A 445 -17.63 -9.30 9.69
CA THR A 445 -18.41 -10.49 9.32
C THR A 445 -17.58 -11.43 8.47
N VAL A 446 -17.67 -12.73 8.76
CA VAL A 446 -17.07 -13.79 7.94
C VAL A 446 -17.88 -13.96 6.65
N GLY A 447 -17.19 -14.05 5.52
CA GLY A 447 -17.74 -14.28 4.20
C GLY A 447 -17.65 -15.73 3.75
N THR A 448 -18.04 -15.99 2.49
CA THR A 448 -18.12 -17.36 1.92
C THR A 448 -17.28 -17.56 0.65
N GLY A 449 -16.62 -16.52 0.10
CA GLY A 449 -15.86 -16.66 -1.13
C GLY A 449 -15.23 -15.37 -1.64
N ASP A 450 -14.45 -15.49 -2.71
CA ASP A 450 -13.65 -14.41 -3.34
C ASP A 450 -14.46 -13.37 -4.13
N SER A 451 -15.66 -13.71 -4.53
CA SER A 451 -16.52 -12.86 -5.35
C SER A 451 -17.59 -12.14 -4.54
N VAL A 452 -17.65 -12.32 -3.22
CA VAL A 452 -18.70 -11.81 -2.34
C VAL A 452 -18.10 -11.03 -1.16
N GLY A 453 -18.82 -10.04 -0.67
CA GLY A 453 -18.35 -9.19 0.41
C GLY A 453 -17.05 -8.45 0.04
N VAL A 454 -16.04 -8.53 0.88
CA VAL A 454 -14.72 -7.93 0.62
C VAL A 454 -13.91 -8.77 -0.39
N GLY A 455 -14.09 -10.10 -0.38
CA GLY A 455 -13.45 -11.00 -1.34
C GLY A 455 -11.98 -11.32 -1.02
N ASP A 456 -11.48 -10.88 0.11
CA ASP A 456 -10.16 -11.22 0.63
C ASP A 456 -10.27 -12.14 1.84
N MET A 457 -9.16 -12.76 2.27
CA MET A 457 -9.14 -13.64 3.44
C MET A 457 -8.39 -13.04 4.62
N ILE A 458 -8.74 -13.51 5.81
CA ILE A 458 -7.87 -13.46 6.98
C ILE A 458 -7.26 -14.84 7.18
N TYR A 459 -5.92 -14.89 7.15
CA TYR A 459 -5.18 -16.08 7.54
C TYR A 459 -4.92 -16.02 9.05
N LYS A 460 -5.61 -16.90 9.78
CA LYS A 460 -5.60 -16.89 11.25
C LYS A 460 -4.28 -17.38 11.85
N GLY A 461 -3.52 -18.21 11.11
CA GLY A 461 -2.36 -18.91 11.65
C GLY A 461 -2.75 -19.90 12.74
N GLY A 462 -1.89 -20.77 13.18
CA GLY A 462 -2.17 -21.83 14.16
C GLY A 462 -2.87 -21.38 15.45
N THR A 463 -3.03 -22.30 16.41
CA THR A 463 -3.74 -22.09 17.68
C THR A 463 -2.98 -21.28 18.75
N GLY A 464 -1.71 -20.89 18.48
CA GLY A 464 -0.88 -20.14 19.41
C GLY A 464 -1.46 -18.79 19.78
N THR A 465 -1.41 -18.45 21.06
CA THR A 465 -1.85 -17.14 21.61
C THR A 465 -0.68 -16.15 21.67
N GLY A 466 -0.96 -14.89 21.95
CA GLY A 466 0.02 -13.80 22.10
C GLY A 466 -0.02 -12.76 20.99
N CYS A 467 0.82 -11.74 21.12
CA CYS A 467 0.87 -10.64 20.17
C CYS A 467 1.45 -11.07 18.81
N ARG A 468 0.84 -10.54 17.76
CA ARG A 468 1.20 -10.71 16.35
C ARG A 468 1.42 -9.35 15.72
N GLU A 469 2.36 -9.27 14.80
CA GLU A 469 2.48 -8.09 13.94
C GLU A 469 1.28 -8.00 12.99
N ALA A 470 0.83 -6.77 12.74
CA ALA A 470 -0.26 -6.53 11.81
C ALA A 470 0.27 -6.56 10.37
N LEU A 471 0.21 -7.74 9.75
CA LEU A 471 0.58 -7.95 8.36
C LEU A 471 -0.66 -7.85 7.48
N LYS A 472 -0.63 -6.89 6.57
CA LYS A 472 -1.73 -6.58 5.65
C LYS A 472 -1.28 -6.71 4.21
N ARG A 473 -2.21 -6.82 3.27
CA ARG A 473 -2.00 -7.00 1.83
C ARG A 473 -1.62 -8.41 1.44
N GLY A 474 -1.73 -8.70 0.16
CA GLY A 474 -1.38 -9.99 -0.40
C GLY A 474 0.10 -10.13 -0.70
N LEU A 475 0.59 -11.34 -0.53
CA LEU A 475 1.91 -11.77 -0.93
C LEU A 475 1.88 -12.30 -2.37
N LEU A 476 2.98 -12.24 -3.07
CA LEU A 476 3.13 -12.55 -4.50
C LEU A 476 2.68 -13.97 -4.93
N TRP A 477 2.33 -14.87 -4.02
CA TRP A 477 1.76 -16.20 -4.33
C TRP A 477 0.39 -16.48 -3.71
N ASP A 478 -0.22 -15.52 -3.02
CA ASP A 478 -1.49 -15.76 -2.33
C ASP A 478 -2.66 -15.91 -3.31
N GLY A 479 -2.50 -15.43 -4.53
CA GLY A 479 -3.51 -15.59 -5.57
C GLY A 479 -4.82 -14.85 -5.27
N GLY A 480 -5.92 -15.43 -5.70
CA GLY A 480 -7.25 -14.85 -5.56
C GLY A 480 -7.77 -14.74 -4.12
N ILE A 481 -7.07 -15.27 -3.13
CA ILE A 481 -7.45 -15.13 -1.71
C ILE A 481 -6.98 -13.81 -1.09
N ALA A 482 -6.06 -13.12 -1.75
CA ALA A 482 -5.42 -11.94 -1.21
C ALA A 482 -5.57 -10.74 -2.15
N GLY A 483 -6.17 -9.73 -1.62
CA GLY A 483 -6.18 -8.39 -2.18
C GLY A 483 -5.73 -7.41 -1.11
N PHE A 484 -6.20 -6.22 -1.23
CA PHE A 484 -5.76 -5.11 -0.41
C PHE A 484 -6.31 -5.13 1.03
N CYS A 485 -7.36 -5.90 1.32
CA CYS A 485 -7.87 -6.13 2.67
C CYS A 485 -7.37 -7.43 3.30
N PHE A 486 -6.57 -8.22 2.59
CA PHE A 486 -5.98 -9.43 3.14
C PHE A 486 -5.17 -9.12 4.40
N SER A 487 -5.26 -10.02 5.38
CA SER A 487 -4.54 -9.90 6.65
C SER A 487 -4.08 -11.27 7.14
N THR A 488 -2.95 -11.32 7.83
CA THR A 488 -2.46 -12.55 8.44
C THR A 488 -2.02 -12.33 9.88
N LEU A 489 -2.42 -13.25 10.76
CA LEU A 489 -2.07 -13.29 12.18
C LEU A 489 -1.01 -14.36 12.47
N TRP A 490 -0.30 -14.81 11.45
CA TRP A 490 0.63 -15.91 11.58
C TRP A 490 1.95 -15.51 12.26
N SER A 491 2.42 -14.31 12.02
CA SER A 491 3.76 -13.87 12.40
C SER A 491 3.81 -13.29 13.81
N GLU A 492 4.73 -13.76 14.64
CA GLU A 492 5.08 -13.10 15.88
C GLU A 492 5.84 -11.80 15.60
N VAL A 493 5.77 -10.85 16.51
CA VAL A 493 6.34 -9.49 16.36
C VAL A 493 7.86 -9.43 16.08
N SER A 494 8.57 -10.53 16.34
CA SER A 494 10.01 -10.68 16.10
C SER A 494 10.34 -11.55 14.88
N TRP A 495 9.34 -12.08 14.19
CA TRP A 495 9.56 -13.02 13.09
C TRP A 495 9.90 -12.27 11.80
N THR A 496 11.09 -12.50 11.28
CA THR A 496 11.57 -11.88 10.04
C THR A 496 11.33 -12.79 8.84
N ASN A 497 10.86 -12.22 7.74
CA ASN A 497 10.71 -12.97 6.50
C ASN A 497 11.00 -12.11 5.27
N TRP A 498 11.37 -12.77 4.16
CA TRP A 498 11.72 -12.11 2.91
C TRP A 498 10.53 -11.38 2.25
N PHE A 499 9.30 -11.64 2.66
CA PHE A 499 8.08 -11.01 2.16
C PHE A 499 7.49 -9.97 3.12
N CYS A 500 8.10 -9.67 4.26
CA CYS A 500 7.64 -8.62 5.17
C CYS A 500 8.38 -7.33 4.85
N ALA A 501 7.65 -6.22 4.69
CA ALA A 501 8.19 -4.92 4.35
C ALA A 501 7.37 -3.78 5.01
N PHE A 502 7.92 -2.58 5.08
CA PHE A 502 7.31 -1.43 5.73
C PHE A 502 7.46 -0.15 4.91
N CYS A 503 6.74 0.91 5.32
CA CYS A 503 6.94 2.27 4.85
C CYS A 503 7.44 3.16 6.00
N VAL A 504 8.24 4.16 5.66
CA VAL A 504 8.71 5.16 6.63
C VAL A 504 7.57 6.08 7.05
#